data_0025d68a355497128d8ea402f7272194
#
_entry.id   0025d68a355497128d8ea402f7272194
#
_cell.length_a   1.000
_cell.length_b   1.000
_cell.length_c   1.000
_cell.angle_alpha   90.00
_cell.angle_beta   90.00
_cell.angle_gamma   90.00
#
_symmetry.space_group_name_H-M   'P 1'
#
loop_
_entity.id
_entity.type
_entity.pdbx_description
1 polymer ?
#
loop_
_entity_poly.entity_id
_entity_poly.type
_entity_poly.pdbx_seq_one_letter_code
_entity_poly.pdbx_strand_id
1 'polypeptide(L)'
;KTYFRVVGITPELIGKLAIKKGVPTLIRYFDKKAVDIILNKYGKASVITATNVFAHMDDINYVIRQIKRLMKKDSIFISESHYLLPLIKNIQYDTVYHEHMRYYSLKSLNYLFKKHNLQIFDAENIPTHGGSIRVYACNIKKYKVKNSVNKILNTEKKYLTFKNFDNKVLDTKINLLK
;
A
#
# COMPACT_ATOMS: atom_id res chain seq x y z
N LYS A 1 12.91 -24.62 13.50
CA LYS A 1 11.72 -23.71 13.43
C LYS A 1 12.22 -22.29 13.56
N THR A 2 12.11 -21.50 12.50
CA THR A 2 12.45 -20.07 12.56
C THR A 2 11.26 -19.34 13.17
N TYR A 3 11.42 -18.81 14.37
CA TYR A 3 10.37 -18.03 15.04
C TYR A 3 10.51 -16.56 14.68
N PHE A 4 9.56 -16.02 13.95
CA PHE A 4 9.44 -14.58 13.76
C PHE A 4 8.63 -13.99 14.91
N ARG A 5 9.14 -12.91 15.50
CA ARG A 5 8.36 -12.10 16.43
C ARG A 5 7.50 -11.14 15.63
N VAL A 6 6.19 -11.30 15.73
CA VAL A 6 5.20 -10.50 14.98
C VAL A 6 4.37 -9.69 15.96
N VAL A 7 3.97 -8.47 15.56
CA VAL A 7 3.00 -7.64 16.28
C VAL A 7 2.03 -7.02 15.29
N GLY A 8 0.73 -7.11 15.56
CA GLY A 8 -0.33 -6.47 14.78
C GLY A 8 -0.74 -5.12 15.35
N ILE A 9 -1.26 -4.25 14.48
CA ILE A 9 -1.96 -3.01 14.87
C ILE A 9 -3.22 -2.93 14.04
N THR A 10 -4.37 -2.72 14.69
CA THR A 10 -5.64 -2.46 14.02
C THR A 10 -6.57 -1.73 14.98
N PRO A 11 -7.36 -0.73 14.53
CA PRO A 11 -8.39 -0.14 15.36
C PRO A 11 -9.60 -1.07 15.54
N GLU A 12 -9.71 -2.09 14.67
CA GLU A 12 -10.86 -2.99 14.60
C GLU A 12 -10.85 -4.08 15.68
N LEU A 13 -12.03 -4.46 16.14
CA LEU A 13 -12.19 -5.54 17.12
C LEU A 13 -11.71 -6.91 16.61
N ILE A 14 -11.51 -7.06 15.30
CA ILE A 14 -10.90 -8.25 14.69
C ILE A 14 -9.51 -8.55 15.29
N GLY A 15 -8.83 -7.55 15.82
CA GLY A 15 -7.57 -7.71 16.55
C GLY A 15 -7.66 -8.69 17.72
N LYS A 16 -8.84 -8.84 18.33
CA LYS A 16 -9.09 -9.85 19.40
C LYS A 16 -8.90 -11.28 18.89
N LEU A 17 -9.25 -11.54 17.62
CA LEU A 17 -9.04 -12.87 17.02
C LEU A 17 -7.56 -13.15 16.81
N ALA A 18 -6.79 -12.15 16.38
CA ALA A 18 -5.34 -12.28 16.25
C ALA A 18 -4.68 -12.60 17.60
N ILE A 19 -5.10 -11.90 18.68
CA ILE A 19 -4.63 -12.15 20.03
C ILE A 19 -4.97 -13.60 20.48
N LYS A 20 -6.20 -14.06 20.24
CA LYS A 20 -6.60 -15.45 20.55
C LYS A 20 -5.76 -16.50 19.81
N LYS A 21 -5.27 -16.16 18.59
CA LYS A 21 -4.36 -17.00 17.81
C LYS A 21 -2.88 -16.85 18.20
N GLY A 22 -2.59 -16.13 19.28
CA GLY A 22 -1.22 -15.95 19.79
C GLY A 22 -0.41 -14.85 19.11
N VAL A 23 -1.05 -13.97 18.30
CA VAL A 23 -0.37 -12.82 17.69
C VAL A 23 -0.61 -11.59 18.56
N PRO A 24 0.41 -11.05 19.26
CA PRO A 24 0.28 -9.81 20.01
C PRO A 24 -0.22 -8.70 19.09
N THR A 25 -1.32 -8.04 19.47
CA THR A 25 -1.95 -7.02 18.63
C THR A 25 -2.37 -5.81 19.47
N LEU A 26 -2.02 -4.62 19.01
CA LEU A 26 -2.51 -3.36 19.57
C LEU A 26 -3.83 -3.01 18.89
N ILE A 27 -4.94 -2.99 19.67
CA ILE A 27 -6.26 -2.57 19.16
C ILE A 27 -6.35 -1.06 19.30
N ARG A 28 -5.84 -0.36 18.29
CA ARG A 28 -5.83 1.10 18.17
C ARG A 28 -5.40 1.56 16.79
N TYR A 29 -5.62 2.83 16.47
CA TYR A 29 -5.10 3.45 15.26
C TYR A 29 -3.58 3.43 15.21
N PHE A 30 -3.04 3.40 13.98
CA PHE A 30 -1.59 3.50 13.74
C PHE A 30 -1.14 4.95 13.88
N ASP A 31 -0.80 5.33 15.08
CA ASP A 31 -0.38 6.68 15.47
C ASP A 31 0.99 6.68 16.16
N LYS A 32 1.47 7.88 16.54
CA LYS A 32 2.73 8.03 17.26
C LYS A 32 2.76 7.19 18.54
N LYS A 33 1.64 7.14 19.29
CA LYS A 33 1.57 6.39 20.56
C LYS A 33 1.68 4.90 20.34
N ALA A 34 1.02 4.36 19.28
CA ALA A 34 1.17 2.95 18.89
C ALA A 34 2.63 2.62 18.54
N VAL A 35 3.27 3.49 17.76
CA VAL A 35 4.66 3.33 17.35
C VAL A 35 5.61 3.39 18.56
N ASP A 36 5.38 4.33 19.50
CA ASP A 36 6.19 4.44 20.72
C ASP A 36 6.07 3.16 21.58
N ILE A 37 4.85 2.61 21.75
CA ILE A 37 4.63 1.34 22.46
C ILE A 37 5.43 0.20 21.79
N ILE A 38 5.37 0.10 20.44
CA ILE A 38 6.09 -0.94 19.73
C ILE A 38 7.59 -0.78 19.86
N LEU A 39 8.10 0.45 19.68
CA LEU A 39 9.53 0.72 19.82
C LEU A 39 10.06 0.34 21.20
N ASN A 40 9.31 0.69 22.24
CA ASN A 40 9.70 0.40 23.64
C ASN A 40 9.65 -1.11 23.94
N LYS A 41 8.62 -1.81 23.47
CA LYS A 41 8.40 -3.22 23.82
C LYS A 41 9.14 -4.20 22.89
N TYR A 42 9.23 -3.89 21.60
CA TYR A 42 9.70 -4.82 20.56
C TYR A 42 10.93 -4.30 19.80
N GLY A 43 11.19 -2.99 19.88
CA GLY A 43 12.21 -2.33 19.07
C GLY A 43 11.78 -2.12 17.62
N LYS A 44 12.77 -1.84 16.77
CA LYS A 44 12.54 -1.63 15.33
C LYS A 44 12.27 -2.93 14.60
N ALA A 45 11.38 -2.88 13.61
CA ALA A 45 10.97 -3.99 12.77
C ALA A 45 11.96 -4.22 11.61
N SER A 46 12.16 -5.47 11.23
CA SER A 46 12.89 -5.83 10.00
C SER A 46 11.99 -5.82 8.77
N VAL A 47 10.72 -6.19 8.96
CA VAL A 47 9.69 -6.13 7.91
C VAL A 47 8.45 -5.46 8.48
N ILE A 48 7.84 -4.57 7.70
CA ILE A 48 6.57 -3.92 8.01
C ILE A 48 5.65 -4.19 6.83
N THR A 49 4.41 -4.57 7.10
CA THR A 49 3.39 -4.80 6.07
C THR A 49 2.18 -3.91 6.31
N ALA A 50 1.59 -3.40 5.21
CA ALA A 50 0.35 -2.64 5.22
C ALA A 50 -0.46 -3.06 3.99
N THR A 51 -1.51 -3.87 4.19
CA THR A 51 -2.31 -4.45 3.12
C THR A 51 -3.71 -3.86 3.14
N ASN A 52 -4.10 -3.21 2.04
CA ASN A 52 -5.42 -2.60 1.82
C ASN A 52 -5.86 -1.59 2.92
N VAL A 53 -4.90 -0.84 3.46
CA VAL A 53 -5.18 0.17 4.49
C VAL A 53 -4.86 1.60 4.06
N PHE A 54 -3.98 1.80 3.07
CA PHE A 54 -3.53 3.14 2.68
C PHE A 54 -4.65 3.98 2.06
N ALA A 55 -5.63 3.36 1.40
CA ALA A 55 -6.78 4.06 0.83
C ALA A 55 -7.65 4.75 1.90
N HIS A 56 -7.67 4.21 3.12
CA HIS A 56 -8.52 4.64 4.23
C HIS A 56 -7.83 5.60 5.22
N MET A 57 -6.59 6.03 4.95
CA MET A 57 -5.83 6.86 5.88
C MET A 57 -5.90 8.35 5.52
N ASP A 58 -6.29 9.22 6.45
CA ASP A 58 -6.41 10.68 6.23
C ASP A 58 -5.06 11.33 5.89
N ASP A 59 -4.07 11.25 6.77
CA ASP A 59 -2.72 11.78 6.54
C ASP A 59 -1.72 10.65 6.26
N ILE A 60 -1.66 10.25 4.98
CA ILE A 60 -0.71 9.23 4.52
C ILE A 60 0.75 9.65 4.73
N ASN A 61 1.06 10.94 4.67
CA ASN A 61 2.41 11.44 4.94
C ASN A 61 2.80 11.22 6.40
N TYR A 62 1.88 11.48 7.33
CA TYR A 62 2.09 11.17 8.73
C TYR A 62 2.33 9.68 8.95
N VAL A 63 1.49 8.84 8.36
CA VAL A 63 1.60 7.37 8.46
C VAL A 63 2.98 6.89 7.99
N ILE A 64 3.46 7.35 6.84
CA ILE A 64 4.78 6.96 6.33
C ILE A 64 5.91 7.46 7.25
N ARG A 65 5.80 8.63 7.84
CA ARG A 65 6.75 9.08 8.87
C ARG A 65 6.79 8.13 10.06
N GLN A 66 5.64 7.64 10.53
CA GLN A 66 5.57 6.67 11.63
C GLN A 66 6.13 5.30 11.21
N ILE A 67 5.85 4.83 10.00
CA ILE A 67 6.46 3.61 9.44
C ILE A 67 8.00 3.74 9.45
N LYS A 68 8.53 4.87 8.99
CA LYS A 68 9.99 5.12 8.99
C LYS A 68 10.61 5.04 10.39
N ARG A 69 9.93 5.50 11.42
CA ARG A 69 10.41 5.39 12.80
C ARG A 69 10.58 3.93 13.23
N LEU A 70 9.69 3.04 12.78
CA LEU A 70 9.77 1.60 13.05
C LEU A 70 10.84 0.89 12.24
N MET A 71 11.31 1.45 11.13
CA MET A 71 12.29 0.81 10.24
C MET A 71 13.70 0.83 10.83
N LYS A 72 14.42 -0.27 10.68
CA LYS A 72 15.89 -0.34 10.75
C LYS A 72 16.50 0.18 9.44
N LYS A 73 17.84 0.24 9.37
CA LYS A 73 18.56 0.65 8.16
C LYS A 73 18.28 -0.27 6.97
N ASP A 74 18.06 -1.54 7.20
CA ASP A 74 17.88 -2.62 6.20
C ASP A 74 16.45 -3.19 6.15
N SER A 75 15.51 -2.52 6.79
CA SER A 75 14.12 -2.95 6.80
C SER A 75 13.48 -2.86 5.42
N ILE A 76 12.53 -3.75 5.21
CA ILE A 76 11.63 -3.74 4.05
C ILE A 76 10.24 -3.32 4.52
N PHE A 77 9.65 -2.38 3.81
CA PHE A 77 8.24 -2.02 3.94
C PHE A 77 7.47 -2.55 2.73
N ILE A 78 6.44 -3.33 2.98
CA ILE A 78 5.58 -3.94 1.96
C ILE A 78 4.21 -3.27 2.05
N SER A 79 3.79 -2.62 0.98
CA SER A 79 2.44 -2.04 0.88
C SER A 79 1.68 -2.71 -0.26
N GLU A 80 0.45 -3.12 0.02
CA GLU A 80 -0.49 -3.58 -0.99
C GLU A 80 -1.70 -2.67 -0.98
N SER A 81 -2.11 -2.21 -2.16
CA SER A 81 -3.24 -1.30 -2.33
C SER A 81 -3.99 -1.61 -3.61
N HIS A 82 -5.26 -1.26 -3.65
CA HIS A 82 -6.06 -1.28 -4.85
C HIS A 82 -5.36 -0.49 -5.96
N TYR A 83 -5.28 -1.07 -7.16
CA TYR A 83 -4.46 -0.54 -8.24
C TYR A 83 -5.29 0.22 -9.27
N LEU A 84 -4.95 1.48 -9.49
CA LEU A 84 -5.67 2.37 -10.40
C LEU A 84 -5.73 1.86 -11.85
N LEU A 85 -4.70 1.17 -12.33
CA LEU A 85 -4.66 0.72 -13.73
C LEU A 85 -5.74 -0.33 -14.06
N PRO A 86 -5.88 -1.45 -13.32
CA PRO A 86 -6.99 -2.39 -13.55
C PRO A 86 -8.36 -1.75 -13.26
N LEU A 87 -8.46 -0.86 -12.27
CA LEU A 87 -9.70 -0.15 -11.98
C LEU A 87 -10.22 0.58 -13.23
N ILE A 88 -9.36 1.35 -13.90
CA ILE A 88 -9.72 2.08 -15.13
C ILE A 88 -9.95 1.11 -16.29
N LYS A 89 -9.06 0.11 -16.47
CA LYS A 89 -9.18 -0.83 -17.59
C LYS A 89 -10.47 -1.65 -17.54
N ASN A 90 -10.89 -2.05 -16.37
CA ASN A 90 -12.05 -2.94 -16.14
C ASN A 90 -13.31 -2.18 -15.72
N ILE A 91 -13.25 -0.83 -15.68
CA ILE A 91 -14.39 0.03 -15.36
C ILE A 91 -15.03 -0.35 -14.02
N GLN A 92 -14.20 -0.48 -12.98
CA GLN A 92 -14.63 -0.90 -11.64
C GLN A 92 -15.20 0.29 -10.84
N TYR A 93 -16.31 0.87 -11.30
CA TYR A 93 -16.92 2.05 -10.64
C TYR A 93 -17.51 1.73 -9.26
N ASP A 94 -17.89 0.48 -9.02
CA ASP A 94 -18.38 -0.02 -7.74
C ASP A 94 -17.35 0.09 -6.62
N THR A 95 -16.06 0.18 -6.96
CA THR A 95 -14.98 0.39 -5.98
C THR A 95 -14.78 1.85 -5.60
N VAL A 96 -15.49 2.80 -6.28
CA VAL A 96 -15.43 4.24 -5.98
C VAL A 96 -16.49 4.58 -4.94
N TYR A 97 -16.11 4.56 -3.67
CA TYR A 97 -16.98 4.89 -2.54
C TYR A 97 -16.22 5.65 -1.46
N HIS A 98 -16.96 6.23 -0.49
CA HIS A 98 -16.46 7.23 0.44
C HIS A 98 -15.29 6.76 1.34
N GLU A 99 -15.15 5.46 1.61
CA GLU A 99 -14.04 4.93 2.41
C GLU A 99 -12.73 4.85 1.62
N HIS A 100 -12.78 4.77 0.28
CA HIS A 100 -11.61 4.80 -0.58
C HIS A 100 -11.23 6.24 -0.96
N MET A 101 -10.60 6.94 -0.05
CA MET A 101 -10.17 8.33 -0.25
C MET A 101 -9.07 8.48 -1.31
N ARG A 102 -8.39 7.39 -1.68
CA ARG A 102 -7.25 7.39 -2.62
C ARG A 102 -7.16 6.12 -3.42
N TYR A 103 -6.77 6.29 -4.68
CA TYR A 103 -6.43 5.20 -5.60
C TYR A 103 -4.97 5.36 -6.01
N TYR A 104 -4.22 4.26 -6.02
CA TYR A 104 -2.79 4.32 -6.22
C TYR A 104 -2.37 3.76 -7.57
N SER A 105 -1.45 4.47 -8.23
CA SER A 105 -0.59 3.94 -9.28
C SER A 105 0.83 3.73 -8.72
N LEU A 106 1.66 2.94 -9.38
CA LEU A 106 3.06 2.81 -8.99
C LEU A 106 3.80 4.17 -9.06
N LYS A 107 3.44 4.99 -10.06
CA LYS A 107 3.98 6.35 -10.21
C LYS A 107 3.67 7.20 -8.97
N SER A 108 2.41 7.18 -8.49
CA SER A 108 2.01 7.97 -7.31
C SER A 108 2.65 7.43 -6.03
N LEU A 109 2.72 6.11 -5.84
CA LEU A 109 3.41 5.49 -4.71
C LEU A 109 4.91 5.81 -4.72
N ASN A 110 5.55 5.77 -5.89
CA ASN A 110 6.97 6.08 -6.02
C ASN A 110 7.26 7.56 -5.67
N TYR A 111 6.39 8.48 -6.09
CA TYR A 111 6.49 9.89 -5.68
C TYR A 111 6.34 10.05 -4.16
N LEU A 112 5.29 9.45 -3.59
CA LEU A 112 4.99 9.51 -2.16
C LEU A 112 6.15 8.95 -1.32
N PHE A 113 6.69 7.79 -1.67
CA PHE A 113 7.77 7.15 -0.91
C PHE A 113 9.08 7.90 -1.03
N LYS A 114 9.41 8.42 -2.23
CA LYS A 114 10.60 9.26 -2.44
C LYS A 114 10.58 10.51 -1.57
N LYS A 115 9.43 11.17 -1.43
CA LYS A 115 9.25 12.33 -0.55
C LYS A 115 9.64 12.04 0.91
N HIS A 116 9.54 10.78 1.33
CA HIS A 116 9.92 10.32 2.66
C HIS A 116 11.26 9.59 2.73
N ASN A 117 12.14 9.77 1.73
CA ASN A 117 13.43 9.08 1.65
C ASN A 117 13.29 7.55 1.71
N LEU A 118 12.25 7.01 1.07
CA LEU A 118 12.07 5.60 0.76
C LEU A 118 12.19 5.37 -0.74
N GLN A 119 12.64 4.18 -1.12
CA GLN A 119 12.79 3.75 -2.50
C GLN A 119 12.00 2.46 -2.71
N ILE A 120 11.10 2.46 -3.70
CA ILE A 120 10.49 1.21 -4.18
C ILE A 120 11.54 0.49 -5.00
N PHE A 121 11.92 -0.71 -4.58
CA PHE A 121 12.90 -1.53 -5.27
C PHE A 121 12.29 -2.72 -6.02
N ASP A 122 11.06 -3.10 -5.70
CA ASP A 122 10.30 -4.14 -6.37
C ASP A 122 8.81 -3.84 -6.36
N ALA A 123 8.07 -4.32 -7.37
CA ALA A 123 6.62 -4.17 -7.46
C ALA A 123 6.03 -5.33 -8.27
N GLU A 124 4.83 -5.75 -7.89
CA GLU A 124 4.08 -6.80 -8.56
C GLU A 124 2.58 -6.52 -8.59
N ASN A 125 1.91 -7.04 -9.62
CA ASN A 125 0.46 -7.02 -9.71
C ASN A 125 -0.11 -8.23 -8.96
N ILE A 126 -1.10 -8.00 -8.11
CA ILE A 126 -1.80 -9.02 -7.33
C ILE A 126 -3.25 -9.09 -7.82
N PRO A 127 -3.80 -10.29 -8.09
CA PRO A 127 -5.14 -10.43 -8.67
C PRO A 127 -6.28 -10.19 -7.68
N THR A 128 -6.00 -9.97 -6.41
CA THR A 128 -7.01 -9.73 -5.36
C THR A 128 -7.73 -8.40 -5.56
N HIS A 129 -8.98 -8.33 -5.11
CA HIS A 129 -9.82 -7.11 -5.11
C HIS A 129 -9.93 -6.43 -6.50
N GLY A 130 -10.10 -7.23 -7.57
CA GLY A 130 -10.18 -6.68 -8.93
C GLY A 130 -8.85 -6.19 -9.51
N GLY A 131 -7.77 -6.36 -8.79
CA GLY A 131 -6.40 -5.98 -9.12
C GLY A 131 -5.79 -5.01 -8.11
N SER A 132 -4.75 -5.49 -7.44
CA SER A 132 -3.95 -4.73 -6.48
C SER A 132 -2.52 -4.58 -6.98
N ILE A 133 -1.82 -3.57 -6.45
CA ILE A 133 -0.39 -3.43 -6.62
C ILE A 133 0.30 -3.63 -5.27
N ARG A 134 1.26 -4.54 -5.22
CA ARG A 134 2.14 -4.72 -4.07
C ARG A 134 3.50 -4.12 -4.38
N VAL A 135 3.99 -3.27 -3.49
CA VAL A 135 5.30 -2.63 -3.62
C VAL A 135 6.17 -2.97 -2.44
N TYR A 136 7.44 -3.14 -2.71
CA TYR A 136 8.49 -3.39 -1.73
C TYR A 136 9.40 -2.17 -1.67
N ALA A 137 9.42 -1.52 -0.52
CA ALA A 137 10.18 -0.30 -0.30
C ALA A 137 11.23 -0.47 0.79
N CYS A 138 12.31 0.29 0.68
CA CYS A 138 13.41 0.32 1.62
C CYS A 138 13.95 1.76 1.78
N ASN A 139 14.90 1.95 2.69
CA ASN A 139 15.67 3.19 2.71
C ASN A 139 16.44 3.36 1.40
N ILE A 140 16.59 4.62 0.94
CA ILE A 140 17.24 4.94 -0.35
C ILE A 140 18.59 4.24 -0.47
N LYS A 141 18.86 3.69 -1.66
CA LYS A 141 20.08 2.97 -2.05
C LYS A 141 20.40 1.70 -1.28
N LYS A 142 19.42 1.16 -0.50
CA LYS A 142 19.68 -0.09 0.23
C LYS A 142 19.61 -1.33 -0.67
N TYR A 143 18.63 -1.38 -1.58
CA TYR A 143 18.47 -2.46 -2.54
C TYR A 143 18.45 -1.93 -3.98
N LYS A 144 18.97 -2.73 -4.92
CA LYS A 144 18.90 -2.41 -6.36
C LYS A 144 17.45 -2.46 -6.84
N VAL A 145 17.03 -1.45 -7.60
CA VAL A 145 15.69 -1.44 -8.22
C VAL A 145 15.61 -2.53 -9.28
N LYS A 146 14.60 -3.40 -9.15
CA LYS A 146 14.34 -4.47 -10.09
C LYS A 146 13.64 -3.97 -11.36
N ASN A 147 13.76 -4.73 -12.43
CA ASN A 147 13.12 -4.41 -13.72
C ASN A 147 11.58 -4.42 -13.67
N SER A 148 10.98 -5.14 -12.71
CA SER A 148 9.53 -5.14 -12.43
C SER A 148 8.98 -3.73 -12.26
N VAL A 149 9.68 -2.85 -11.52
CA VAL A 149 9.29 -1.45 -11.30
C VAL A 149 9.24 -0.69 -12.64
N ASN A 150 10.27 -0.80 -13.47
CA ASN A 150 10.31 -0.12 -14.75
C ASN A 150 9.25 -0.65 -15.73
N LYS A 151 9.01 -1.96 -15.75
CA LYS A 151 7.97 -2.57 -16.57
C LYS A 151 6.59 -2.03 -16.23
N ILE A 152 6.25 -1.96 -14.94
CA ILE A 152 4.97 -1.45 -14.48
C ILE A 152 4.84 0.05 -14.78
N LEU A 153 5.87 0.87 -14.49
CA LEU A 153 5.86 2.30 -14.80
C LEU A 153 5.68 2.59 -16.30
N ASN A 154 6.32 1.81 -17.17
CA ASN A 154 6.15 1.92 -18.62
C ASN A 154 4.72 1.56 -19.06
N THR A 155 4.12 0.54 -18.44
CA THR A 155 2.73 0.17 -18.66
C THR A 155 1.78 1.29 -18.23
N GLU A 156 2.00 1.87 -17.04
CA GLU A 156 1.22 3.01 -16.56
C GLU A 156 1.33 4.21 -17.50
N LYS A 157 2.55 4.56 -17.94
CA LYS A 157 2.78 5.67 -18.88
C LYS A 157 1.97 5.50 -20.16
N LYS A 158 1.83 4.26 -20.66
CA LYS A 158 1.07 3.96 -21.87
C LYS A 158 -0.45 4.03 -21.65
N TYR A 159 -0.96 3.58 -20.52
CA TYR A 159 -2.39 3.35 -20.31
C TYR A 159 -3.07 4.34 -19.36
N LEU A 160 -2.37 4.91 -18.38
CA LEU A 160 -2.93 5.91 -17.46
C LEU A 160 -2.79 7.31 -18.06
N THR A 161 -3.58 7.61 -19.07
CA THR A 161 -3.68 8.93 -19.72
C THR A 161 -5.13 9.40 -19.65
N PHE A 162 -5.35 10.72 -19.61
CA PHE A 162 -6.71 11.30 -19.66
C PHE A 162 -7.49 10.81 -20.87
N LYS A 163 -6.85 10.78 -22.06
CA LYS A 163 -7.49 10.28 -23.29
C LYS A 163 -8.02 8.85 -23.15
N ASN A 164 -7.25 7.94 -22.55
CA ASN A 164 -7.70 6.57 -22.36
C ASN A 164 -8.82 6.48 -21.32
N PHE A 165 -8.81 7.33 -20.31
CA PHE A 165 -9.89 7.41 -19.33
C PHE A 165 -11.19 7.92 -19.99
N ASP A 166 -11.12 9.03 -20.73
CA ASP A 166 -12.27 9.62 -21.42
C ASP A 166 -12.90 8.63 -22.41
N ASN A 167 -12.07 7.92 -23.20
CA ASN A 167 -12.56 6.90 -24.11
C ASN A 167 -13.31 5.78 -23.36
N LYS A 168 -12.81 5.34 -22.21
CA LYS A 168 -13.48 4.31 -21.40
C LYS A 168 -14.81 4.79 -20.83
N VAL A 169 -14.87 6.02 -20.37
CA VAL A 169 -16.13 6.63 -19.89
C VAL A 169 -17.15 6.73 -21.03
N LEU A 170 -16.72 7.15 -22.22
CA LEU A 170 -17.58 7.26 -23.39
C LEU A 170 -18.10 5.89 -23.84
N ASP A 171 -17.23 4.89 -23.96
CA ASP A 171 -17.61 3.51 -24.30
C ASP A 171 -18.65 2.95 -23.33
N THR A 172 -18.48 3.22 -22.03
CA THR A 172 -19.43 2.78 -21.00
C THR A 172 -20.79 3.46 -21.19
N LYS A 173 -20.80 4.77 -21.42
CA LYS A 173 -22.04 5.52 -21.68
C LYS A 173 -22.79 4.96 -22.89
N ILE A 174 -22.09 4.70 -23.99
CA ILE A 174 -22.67 4.12 -25.22
C ILE A 174 -23.26 2.74 -24.95
N ASN A 175 -22.57 1.91 -24.17
CA ASN A 175 -23.04 0.54 -23.86
C ASN A 175 -24.24 0.52 -22.91
N LEU A 176 -24.38 1.53 -22.03
CA LEU A 176 -25.54 1.65 -21.14
C LEU A 176 -26.79 2.20 -21.85
N LEU A 177 -26.64 2.83 -23.02
CA LEU A 177 -27.74 3.39 -23.82
C LEU A 177 -28.26 2.42 -24.90
N LYS A 178 -27.66 1.26 -25.06
CA LYS A 178 -28.10 0.16 -25.93
C LYS A 178 -28.95 -0.84 -25.16
#